data_733b0cee7540a4d5f3c6639e344b1e54
#
_entry.id   733b0cee7540a4d5f3c6639e344b1e54
#
_cell.length_a   1.000
_cell.length_b   1.000
_cell.length_c   1.000
_cell.angle_alpha   90.00
_cell.angle_beta   90.00
_cell.angle_gamma   90.00
#
_symmetry.space_group_name_H-M   'P 1'
#
loop_
_entity.id
_entity.type
_entity.pdbx_description
1 polymer ?
#
loop_
_entity_poly.entity_id
_entity_poly.type
_entity_poly.pdbx_seq_one_letter_code
_entity_poly.pdbx_strand_id
1 'polypeptide(L)'
;DAMRIARIARVGATNRNVRARAGRSLFDRLLDAVTPKDVPSDARADETYETWRAMCSKETLACVEALRGTTLEGRALEVTFDAAASGYAARAFHEACDGAGPCFVVGKTRRGARFGGFNPVGFYSVEDYRETSDAFLCAWEDDAAYRRGEPPSRVSNVLAGGKAAIFDFGAQGPCFGVDALRVPLGCAPPNGSSYAGVGGTFDLGVENAAGSRVVKSRLGTHYEGFDDGEGLFTKKEGAEAELVELLVLSAPSLRRSADDGLYVS
;
A
#
# COMPACT_ATOMS: atom_id res chain seq x y z
N ASP A 1 4.01 -2.32 -46.84
CA ASP A 1 3.91 -2.37 -45.38
C ASP A 1 4.03 -3.79 -44.80
N ALA A 2 3.85 -4.85 -45.59
CA ALA A 2 4.05 -6.23 -45.15
C ALA A 2 5.53 -6.65 -44.95
N MET A 3 6.49 -5.89 -45.52
CA MET A 3 7.93 -6.19 -45.40
C MET A 3 8.61 -5.62 -44.14
N ARG A 4 7.96 -4.75 -43.39
CA ARG A 4 8.53 -4.16 -42.14
C ARG A 4 8.28 -5.01 -40.89
N ILE A 5 7.28 -5.85 -40.93
CA ILE A 5 6.90 -6.74 -39.77
C ILE A 5 7.76 -8.00 -39.73
N ALA A 6 8.28 -8.46 -40.86
CA ALA A 6 9.11 -9.66 -40.93
C ALA A 6 10.54 -9.49 -40.37
N ARG A 7 11.01 -8.26 -40.12
CA ARG A 7 12.39 -7.97 -39.67
C ARG A 7 12.54 -7.96 -38.11
N ILE A 8 11.45 -7.83 -37.38
CA ILE A 8 11.48 -7.81 -35.90
C ILE A 8 11.42 -9.23 -35.32
N ALA A 9 10.84 -10.19 -36.05
CA ALA A 9 10.71 -11.57 -35.59
C ALA A 9 12.00 -12.41 -35.66
N ARG A 10 13.07 -11.93 -36.30
CA ARG A 10 14.32 -12.70 -36.51
C ARG A 10 15.45 -12.41 -35.51
N VAL A 11 15.31 -11.43 -34.62
CA VAL A 11 16.34 -11.09 -33.60
C VAL A 11 16.08 -11.82 -32.26
N GLY A 12 14.90 -12.39 -32.05
CA GLY A 12 14.55 -13.08 -30.81
C GLY A 12 14.91 -14.59 -30.76
N ALA A 13 15.41 -15.18 -31.83
CA ALA A 13 15.55 -16.64 -31.92
C ALA A 13 16.96 -17.20 -31.66
N THR A 14 17.96 -16.37 -31.45
CA THR A 14 19.36 -16.84 -31.30
C THR A 14 19.91 -16.89 -29.88
N ASN A 15 19.13 -16.56 -28.85
CA ASN A 15 19.64 -16.57 -27.46
C ASN A 15 19.01 -17.64 -26.56
N ARG A 16 18.35 -18.66 -27.10
CA ARG A 16 17.74 -19.75 -26.28
C ARG A 16 18.64 -20.99 -26.09
N ASN A 17 19.82 -21.07 -26.66
CA ASN A 17 20.61 -22.30 -26.63
C ASN A 17 21.85 -22.31 -25.73
N VAL A 18 22.03 -21.33 -24.84
CA VAL A 18 23.23 -21.31 -23.97
C VAL A 18 22.93 -21.56 -22.48
N ARG A 19 21.65 -21.69 -22.06
CA ARG A 19 21.29 -21.97 -20.64
C ARG A 19 20.90 -23.42 -20.33
N ALA A 20 21.11 -24.35 -21.19
CA ALA A 20 20.65 -25.75 -21.02
C ALA A 20 21.71 -26.71 -20.42
N ARG A 21 22.71 -26.23 -19.65
CA ARG A 21 23.70 -27.09 -18.98
C ARG A 21 24.11 -26.70 -17.56
N ALA A 22 23.33 -25.89 -16.85
CA ALA A 22 23.48 -25.80 -15.41
C ALA A 22 22.63 -26.91 -14.78
N GLY A 23 23.27 -27.93 -14.23
CA GLY A 23 22.60 -29.04 -13.55
C GLY A 23 21.71 -28.49 -12.44
N ARG A 24 20.46 -28.98 -12.36
CA ARG A 24 19.52 -28.63 -11.31
C ARG A 24 20.17 -28.82 -9.94
N SER A 25 20.01 -27.82 -9.06
CA SER A 25 20.56 -27.87 -7.71
C SER A 25 19.97 -29.03 -6.91
N LEU A 26 20.68 -29.48 -5.88
CA LEU A 26 20.17 -30.51 -4.97
C LEU A 26 18.85 -30.08 -4.31
N PHE A 27 18.66 -28.78 -4.14
CA PHE A 27 17.44 -28.16 -3.59
C PHE A 27 16.26 -28.29 -4.55
N ASP A 28 16.48 -28.09 -5.87
CA ASP A 28 15.44 -28.27 -6.90
C ASP A 28 15.00 -29.75 -6.98
N ARG A 29 15.91 -30.69 -6.75
CA ARG A 29 15.60 -32.14 -6.73
C ARG A 29 14.85 -32.55 -5.47
N LEU A 30 15.09 -31.89 -4.34
CA LEU A 30 14.35 -32.13 -3.10
C LEU A 30 12.95 -31.54 -3.16
N LEU A 31 12.75 -30.37 -3.77
CA LEU A 31 11.42 -29.80 -4.01
C LEU A 31 10.58 -30.68 -4.94
N ASP A 32 11.17 -31.21 -6.04
CA ASP A 32 10.48 -32.12 -6.97
C ASP A 32 10.11 -33.46 -6.31
N ALA A 33 10.79 -33.87 -5.25
CA ALA A 33 10.52 -35.13 -4.54
C ALA A 33 9.41 -35.01 -3.48
N VAL A 34 9.13 -33.79 -3.00
CA VAL A 34 8.14 -33.52 -1.93
C VAL A 34 6.82 -33.06 -2.49
N THR A 35 6.76 -32.58 -3.73
CA THR A 35 5.53 -32.11 -4.36
C THR A 35 4.89 -33.21 -5.21
N PRO A 36 3.63 -33.62 -4.95
CA PRO A 36 2.88 -34.50 -5.85
C PRO A 36 2.83 -33.89 -7.25
N LYS A 37 3.27 -34.67 -8.26
CA LYS A 37 3.43 -34.18 -9.64
C LYS A 37 2.13 -33.88 -10.40
N ASP A 38 0.97 -34.18 -9.83
CA ASP A 38 -0.29 -34.22 -10.52
C ASP A 38 -1.32 -33.16 -10.07
N VAL A 39 -0.94 -32.17 -9.25
CA VAL A 39 -1.85 -31.08 -8.89
C VAL A 39 -1.59 -29.89 -9.82
N PRO A 40 -2.59 -29.39 -10.57
CA PRO A 40 -2.47 -28.19 -11.38
C PRO A 40 -1.93 -27.02 -10.56
N SER A 41 -1.10 -26.17 -11.17
CA SER A 41 -0.50 -25.01 -10.49
C SER A 41 -1.54 -24.09 -9.86
N ASP A 42 -2.68 -23.93 -10.53
CA ASP A 42 -3.80 -23.11 -10.10
C ASP A 42 -4.47 -23.65 -8.83
N ALA A 43 -4.65 -24.98 -8.74
CA ALA A 43 -5.26 -25.61 -7.56
C ALA A 43 -4.40 -25.44 -6.30
N ARG A 44 -3.06 -25.41 -6.42
CA ARG A 44 -2.16 -25.14 -5.28
C ARG A 44 -2.16 -23.66 -4.87
N ALA A 45 -2.26 -22.76 -5.83
CA ALA A 45 -2.39 -21.34 -5.55
C ALA A 45 -3.69 -21.06 -4.79
N ASP A 46 -4.79 -21.69 -5.20
CA ASP A 46 -6.08 -21.56 -4.54
C ASP A 46 -6.07 -22.13 -3.12
N GLU A 47 -5.47 -23.31 -2.89
CA GLU A 47 -5.33 -23.88 -1.54
C GLU A 47 -4.48 -23.00 -0.62
N THR A 48 -3.39 -22.45 -1.12
CA THR A 48 -2.54 -21.52 -0.37
C THR A 48 -3.30 -20.24 -0.03
N TYR A 49 -4.06 -19.73 -0.96
CA TYR A 49 -4.87 -18.54 -0.78
C TYR A 49 -6.00 -18.75 0.25
N GLU A 50 -6.74 -19.84 0.17
CA GLU A 50 -7.79 -20.17 1.15
C GLU A 50 -7.21 -20.39 2.56
N THR A 51 -6.02 -20.99 2.64
CA THR A 51 -5.30 -21.13 3.90
C THR A 51 -4.94 -19.77 4.50
N TRP A 52 -4.46 -18.85 3.67
CA TRP A 52 -4.16 -17.49 4.10
C TRP A 52 -5.42 -16.77 4.59
N ARG A 53 -6.52 -16.84 3.84
CA ARG A 53 -7.81 -16.26 4.25
C ARG A 53 -8.27 -16.77 5.61
N ALA A 54 -8.13 -18.07 5.85
CA ALA A 54 -8.51 -18.70 7.12
C ALA A 54 -7.66 -18.23 8.31
N MET A 55 -6.45 -17.73 8.08
CA MET A 55 -5.57 -17.16 9.11
C MET A 55 -5.88 -15.70 9.44
N CYS A 56 -6.65 -15.03 8.59
CA CYS A 56 -6.94 -13.59 8.76
C CYS A 56 -8.07 -13.37 9.75
N SER A 57 -7.96 -12.32 10.57
CA SER A 57 -9.08 -11.83 11.38
C SER A 57 -10.16 -11.25 10.46
N LYS A 58 -11.34 -10.97 11.02
CA LYS A 58 -12.43 -10.36 10.26
C LYS A 58 -12.04 -9.01 9.66
N GLU A 59 -11.24 -8.23 10.38
CA GLU A 59 -10.77 -6.90 9.96
C GLU A 59 -9.75 -6.99 8.83
N THR A 60 -8.85 -7.97 8.90
CA THR A 60 -7.82 -8.16 7.89
C THR A 60 -8.35 -8.89 6.66
N LEU A 61 -9.33 -9.79 6.82
CA LEU A 61 -9.93 -10.55 5.74
C LEU A 61 -10.49 -9.67 4.62
N ALA A 62 -11.09 -8.54 4.97
CA ALA A 62 -11.63 -7.60 3.99
C ALA A 62 -10.57 -6.97 3.07
N CYS A 63 -9.29 -7.01 3.47
CA CYS A 63 -8.18 -6.43 2.70
C CYS A 63 -7.41 -7.47 1.87
N VAL A 64 -7.65 -8.75 2.07
CA VAL A 64 -6.85 -9.84 1.47
C VAL A 64 -6.78 -9.73 -0.06
N GLU A 65 -7.91 -9.47 -0.73
CA GLU A 65 -7.93 -9.32 -2.19
C GLU A 65 -7.09 -8.12 -2.68
N ALA A 66 -7.07 -7.03 -1.92
CA ALA A 66 -6.24 -5.87 -2.26
C ALA A 66 -4.73 -6.16 -2.11
N LEU A 67 -4.37 -7.18 -1.33
CA LEU A 67 -2.97 -7.48 -1.00
C LEU A 67 -2.38 -8.62 -1.84
N ARG A 68 -3.13 -9.19 -2.77
CA ARG A 68 -2.61 -10.20 -3.72
C ARG A 68 -1.49 -9.59 -4.57
N GLY A 69 -0.42 -10.34 -4.75
CA GLY A 69 0.78 -9.89 -5.45
C GLY A 69 1.69 -8.96 -4.66
N THR A 70 1.35 -8.61 -3.42
CA THR A 70 2.20 -7.77 -2.56
C THR A 70 3.10 -8.60 -1.64
N THR A 71 4.04 -7.94 -0.97
CA THR A 71 4.89 -8.57 0.06
C THR A 71 4.12 -9.02 1.30
N LEU A 72 2.86 -8.63 1.45
CA LEU A 72 1.97 -9.05 2.54
C LEU A 72 1.16 -10.31 2.21
N GLU A 73 1.14 -10.74 0.95
CA GLU A 73 0.42 -11.96 0.55
C GLU A 73 0.95 -13.19 1.30
N GLY A 74 0.04 -14.04 1.76
CA GLY A 74 0.37 -15.28 2.47
C GLY A 74 0.86 -15.09 3.91
N ARG A 75 0.91 -13.87 4.44
CA ARG A 75 1.42 -13.60 5.78
C ARG A 75 0.30 -13.43 6.81
N ALA A 76 0.58 -13.79 8.05
CA ALA A 76 -0.31 -13.44 9.15
C ALA A 76 -0.34 -11.92 9.31
N LEU A 77 -1.52 -11.33 9.14
CA LEU A 77 -1.74 -9.89 9.24
C LEU A 77 -2.33 -9.54 10.62
N GLU A 78 -1.91 -8.41 11.15
CA GLU A 78 -2.47 -7.82 12.37
C GLU A 78 -2.86 -6.36 12.14
N VAL A 79 -3.78 -5.87 12.94
CA VAL A 79 -4.09 -4.44 13.04
C VAL A 79 -3.00 -3.80 13.89
N THR A 80 -2.07 -3.11 13.23
CA THR A 80 -0.94 -2.42 13.88
C THR A 80 -1.38 -1.09 14.47
N PHE A 81 -2.32 -0.41 13.82
CA PHE A 81 -2.91 0.83 14.31
C PHE A 81 -4.40 0.87 14.03
N ASP A 82 -5.16 1.26 15.03
CA ASP A 82 -6.59 1.56 14.93
C ASP A 82 -6.85 2.94 15.55
N ALA A 83 -7.22 3.90 14.69
CA ALA A 83 -7.49 5.26 15.14
C ALA A 83 -8.70 5.39 16.09
N ALA A 84 -9.63 4.45 16.05
CA ALA A 84 -10.76 4.43 16.98
C ALA A 84 -10.30 4.06 18.40
N ALA A 85 -9.31 3.18 18.54
CA ALA A 85 -8.75 2.74 19.81
C ALA A 85 -7.63 3.67 20.30
N SER A 86 -6.72 4.09 19.41
CA SER A 86 -5.49 4.81 19.75
C SER A 86 -5.61 6.33 19.62
N GLY A 87 -6.74 6.82 19.08
CA GLY A 87 -6.93 8.24 18.77
C GLY A 87 -6.37 8.63 17.39
N TYR A 88 -6.71 9.84 16.96
CA TYR A 88 -6.38 10.39 15.64
C TYR A 88 -5.18 11.36 15.74
N ALA A 89 -4.13 10.98 16.47
CA ALA A 89 -2.91 11.76 16.58
C ALA A 89 -1.77 11.16 15.75
N ALA A 90 -1.02 11.97 15.02
CA ALA A 90 0.13 11.53 14.23
C ALA A 90 1.14 10.76 15.10
N ARG A 91 1.41 11.27 16.31
CA ARG A 91 2.28 10.60 17.28
C ARG A 91 1.85 9.16 17.58
N ALA A 92 0.56 8.92 17.85
CA ALA A 92 0.06 7.57 18.15
C ALA A 92 0.18 6.64 16.93
N PHE A 93 -0.01 7.19 15.73
CA PHE A 93 0.21 6.46 14.49
C PHE A 93 1.69 6.04 14.34
N HIS A 94 2.64 6.96 14.49
CA HIS A 94 4.06 6.68 14.34
C HIS A 94 4.60 5.77 15.45
N GLU A 95 4.18 5.94 16.70
CA GLU A 95 4.52 5.03 17.80
C GLU A 95 4.10 3.57 17.51
N ALA A 96 3.03 3.37 16.75
CA ALA A 96 2.55 2.03 16.39
C ALA A 96 3.16 1.49 15.09
N CYS A 97 3.35 2.36 14.07
CA CYS A 97 3.62 1.95 12.70
C CYS A 97 5.09 2.08 12.28
N ASP A 98 5.89 2.92 12.94
CA ASP A 98 7.29 3.07 12.58
C ASP A 98 8.05 1.77 12.83
N GLY A 99 8.76 1.30 11.79
CA GLY A 99 9.47 0.02 11.85
C GLY A 99 8.58 -1.22 11.72
N ALA A 100 7.25 -1.07 11.58
CA ALA A 100 6.37 -2.23 11.39
C ALA A 100 6.57 -2.95 10.03
N GLY A 101 7.37 -2.36 9.13
CA GLY A 101 7.65 -2.89 7.80
C GLY A 101 6.54 -2.56 6.80
N PRO A 102 6.42 -3.32 5.70
CA PRO A 102 5.36 -3.14 4.72
C PRO A 102 3.99 -3.13 5.38
N CYS A 103 3.14 -2.19 4.97
CA CYS A 103 1.84 -2.05 5.59
C CYS A 103 0.75 -1.64 4.60
N PHE A 104 -0.49 -1.87 4.99
CA PHE A 104 -1.67 -1.47 4.24
C PHE A 104 -2.54 -0.57 5.10
N VAL A 105 -2.75 0.64 4.61
CA VAL A 105 -3.63 1.63 5.22
C VAL A 105 -5.03 1.45 4.64
N VAL A 106 -6.06 1.41 5.47
CA VAL A 106 -7.45 1.38 5.02
C VAL A 106 -8.28 2.38 5.81
N GLY A 107 -9.09 3.15 5.10
CA GLY A 107 -9.95 4.17 5.67
C GLY A 107 -11.38 4.11 5.20
N LYS A 108 -12.25 4.76 5.96
CA LYS A 108 -13.65 4.98 5.60
C LYS A 108 -14.03 6.42 5.83
N THR A 109 -14.72 6.99 4.86
CA THR A 109 -15.29 8.33 5.00
C THR A 109 -16.69 8.28 5.65
N ARG A 110 -17.15 9.42 6.16
CA ARG A 110 -18.50 9.54 6.72
C ARG A 110 -19.61 9.21 5.70
N ARG A 111 -19.38 9.45 4.43
CA ARG A 111 -20.33 9.13 3.34
C ARG A 111 -20.19 7.72 2.79
N GLY A 112 -19.28 6.92 3.36
CA GLY A 112 -19.16 5.49 3.09
C GLY A 112 -18.15 5.12 2.03
N ALA A 113 -17.36 6.05 1.48
CA ALA A 113 -16.24 5.67 0.62
C ALA A 113 -15.25 4.82 1.40
N ARG A 114 -14.83 3.69 0.82
CA ARG A 114 -13.74 2.83 1.28
C ARG A 114 -12.54 3.00 0.37
N PHE A 115 -11.40 3.25 0.97
CA PHE A 115 -10.14 3.42 0.27
C PHE A 115 -9.01 2.75 1.02
N GLY A 116 -7.92 2.45 0.32
CA GLY A 116 -6.71 1.89 0.89
C GLY A 116 -5.47 2.37 0.19
N GLY A 117 -4.32 2.09 0.80
CA GLY A 117 -3.01 2.35 0.25
C GLY A 117 -1.99 1.34 0.74
N PHE A 118 -1.26 0.72 -0.18
CA PHE A 118 -0.17 -0.19 0.13
C PHE A 118 1.16 0.56 0.15
N ASN A 119 1.85 0.49 1.28
CA ASN A 119 3.19 1.01 1.47
C ASN A 119 4.18 -0.16 1.63
N PRO A 120 4.95 -0.51 0.58
CA PRO A 120 5.90 -1.62 0.64
C PRO A 120 7.16 -1.33 1.45
N VAL A 121 7.45 -0.06 1.71
CA VAL A 121 8.67 0.37 2.42
C VAL A 121 8.43 0.68 3.89
N GLY A 122 7.19 0.67 4.36
CA GLY A 122 6.81 1.01 5.74
C GLY A 122 6.97 2.49 6.08
N PHE A 123 6.65 2.86 7.33
CA PHE A 123 6.85 4.20 7.88
C PHE A 123 7.99 4.19 8.89
N TYR A 124 8.73 5.30 9.01
CA TYR A 124 9.90 5.43 9.88
C TYR A 124 10.14 6.87 10.37
N SER A 125 9.25 7.80 10.07
CA SER A 125 9.42 9.23 10.40
C SER A 125 10.76 9.80 9.92
N VAL A 126 11.13 9.50 8.68
CA VAL A 126 12.45 9.91 8.13
C VAL A 126 12.51 11.38 7.73
N GLU A 127 11.40 12.11 7.81
CA GLU A 127 11.27 13.53 7.44
C GLU A 127 11.59 13.78 5.95
N ASP A 128 11.28 12.80 5.09
CA ASP A 128 11.55 12.87 3.65
C ASP A 128 10.57 12.01 2.85
N TYR A 129 10.68 12.09 1.53
CA TYR A 129 9.99 11.20 0.60
C TYR A 129 10.70 9.86 0.50
N ARG A 130 9.92 8.82 0.27
CA ARG A 130 10.44 7.48 0.02
C ARG A 130 10.05 7.01 -1.35
N GLU A 131 11.05 6.53 -2.08
CA GLU A 131 10.90 6.00 -3.43
C GLU A 131 10.48 4.54 -3.40
N THR A 132 9.46 4.21 -4.18
CA THR A 132 9.07 2.83 -4.47
C THR A 132 8.14 2.79 -5.68
N SER A 133 8.30 1.79 -6.55
CA SER A 133 7.41 1.52 -7.68
C SER A 133 6.20 0.65 -7.32
N ASP A 134 6.22 0.01 -6.16
CA ASP A 134 5.28 -1.04 -5.80
C ASP A 134 4.14 -0.54 -4.91
N ALA A 135 4.16 0.75 -4.54
CA ALA A 135 3.06 1.36 -3.82
C ALA A 135 1.85 1.57 -4.73
N PHE A 136 0.67 1.40 -4.18
CA PHE A 136 -0.57 1.71 -4.88
C PHE A 136 -1.63 2.25 -3.92
N LEU A 137 -2.60 2.94 -4.50
CA LEU A 137 -3.84 3.35 -3.83
C LEU A 137 -5.00 2.58 -4.45
N CYS A 138 -6.04 2.35 -3.68
CA CYS A 138 -7.22 1.66 -4.17
C CYS A 138 -8.51 2.18 -3.52
N ALA A 139 -9.63 1.91 -4.19
CA ALA A 139 -10.96 2.21 -3.68
C ALA A 139 -11.91 1.05 -3.98
N TRP A 140 -12.82 0.79 -3.07
CA TRP A 140 -13.95 -0.12 -3.27
C TRP A 140 -15.16 0.65 -3.77
N GLU A 141 -16.07 -0.05 -4.41
CA GLU A 141 -17.33 0.56 -4.85
C GLU A 141 -18.10 1.15 -3.68
N ASP A 142 -18.19 0.40 -2.58
CA ASP A 142 -18.80 0.83 -1.32
C ASP A 142 -18.23 0.05 -0.10
N ASP A 143 -18.70 0.42 1.09
CA ASP A 143 -18.35 -0.25 2.34
C ASP A 143 -18.87 -1.71 2.41
N ALA A 144 -19.92 -2.05 1.68
CA ALA A 144 -20.45 -3.40 1.68
C ALA A 144 -19.58 -4.35 0.85
N ALA A 145 -19.08 -3.90 -0.31
CA ALA A 145 -18.10 -4.63 -1.13
C ALA A 145 -16.83 -4.93 -0.33
N TYR A 146 -16.28 -3.90 0.35
CA TYR A 146 -15.14 -4.07 1.26
C TYR A 146 -15.42 -5.14 2.33
N ARG A 147 -16.55 -5.06 3.02
CA ARG A 147 -16.89 -5.99 4.13
C ARG A 147 -17.11 -7.43 3.66
N ARG A 148 -17.48 -7.64 2.39
CA ARG A 148 -17.58 -8.97 1.78
C ARG A 148 -16.23 -9.54 1.39
N GLY A 149 -15.14 -8.73 1.49
CA GLY A 149 -13.81 -9.12 1.05
C GLY A 149 -13.69 -9.16 -0.48
N GLU A 150 -14.47 -8.32 -1.18
CA GLU A 150 -14.36 -8.18 -2.62
C GLU A 150 -13.07 -7.42 -3.00
N PRO A 151 -12.50 -7.67 -4.17
CA PRO A 151 -11.35 -6.89 -4.63
C PRO A 151 -11.72 -5.41 -4.76
N PRO A 152 -10.74 -4.50 -4.62
CA PRO A 152 -10.96 -3.10 -4.93
C PRO A 152 -11.47 -2.93 -6.36
N SER A 153 -12.48 -2.08 -6.55
CA SER A 153 -13.03 -1.78 -7.87
C SER A 153 -12.11 -0.88 -8.70
N ARG A 154 -11.20 -0.14 -8.06
CA ARG A 154 -10.26 0.77 -8.69
C ARG A 154 -8.90 0.69 -7.99
N VAL A 155 -7.83 0.68 -8.78
CA VAL A 155 -6.43 0.69 -8.30
C VAL A 155 -5.70 1.80 -9.04
N SER A 156 -4.91 2.58 -8.31
CA SER A 156 -4.07 3.67 -8.80
C SER A 156 -2.63 3.36 -8.42
N ASN A 157 -1.80 3.09 -9.41
CA ASN A 157 -0.39 2.79 -9.22
C ASN A 157 0.43 4.09 -9.15
N VAL A 158 1.61 3.99 -8.59
CA VAL A 158 2.53 5.11 -8.56
C VAL A 158 3.03 5.45 -9.97
N LEU A 159 3.11 6.74 -10.28
CA LEU A 159 3.59 7.23 -11.57
C LEU A 159 5.12 7.24 -11.62
N ALA A 160 5.62 7.25 -12.86
CA ALA A 160 7.00 7.36 -13.33
C ALA A 160 8.11 7.37 -12.26
N GLY A 161 8.64 6.19 -11.96
CA GLY A 161 9.83 6.02 -11.13
C GLY A 161 9.62 6.08 -9.62
N GLY A 162 8.38 6.33 -9.14
CA GLY A 162 8.04 6.21 -7.72
C GLY A 162 8.77 7.14 -6.75
N LYS A 163 9.41 8.21 -7.22
CA LYS A 163 10.32 9.04 -6.42
C LYS A 163 9.70 9.69 -5.19
N ALA A 164 8.44 10.00 -5.21
CA ALA A 164 7.70 10.58 -4.09
C ALA A 164 6.46 9.73 -3.78
N ALA A 165 6.63 8.41 -3.79
CA ALA A 165 5.52 7.50 -3.58
C ALA A 165 4.95 7.59 -2.16
N ILE A 166 5.81 7.67 -1.16
CA ILE A 166 5.44 7.80 0.25
C ILE A 166 6.03 9.09 0.80
N PHE A 167 5.20 9.83 1.52
CA PHE A 167 5.60 11.03 2.26
C PHE A 167 5.66 10.65 3.74
N ASP A 168 6.89 10.53 4.29
CA ASP A 168 7.16 9.91 5.58
C ASP A 168 7.66 10.94 6.61
N PHE A 169 6.72 11.69 7.17
CA PHE A 169 6.97 12.78 8.13
C PHE A 169 6.25 12.51 9.44
N GLY A 170 7.00 12.50 10.54
CA GLY A 170 6.50 12.20 11.89
C GLY A 170 5.40 13.12 12.41
N ALA A 171 5.26 14.31 11.82
CA ALA A 171 4.18 15.25 12.15
C ALA A 171 2.86 14.97 11.42
N GLN A 172 2.78 13.94 10.55
CA GLN A 172 1.61 13.64 9.75
C GLN A 172 1.19 12.17 9.90
N GLY A 173 -0.03 11.87 9.56
CA GLY A 173 -0.46 10.48 9.39
C GLY A 173 -0.01 9.91 8.04
N PRO A 174 -0.56 8.76 7.64
CA PRO A 174 -0.18 8.09 6.41
C PRO A 174 -0.39 9.01 5.20
N CYS A 175 0.66 9.22 4.42
CA CYS A 175 0.62 10.02 3.21
C CYS A 175 1.25 9.27 2.03
N PHE A 176 0.56 9.26 0.91
CA PHE A 176 0.97 8.67 -0.36
C PHE A 176 1.11 9.77 -1.40
N GLY A 177 2.31 9.95 -1.94
CA GLY A 177 2.63 11.15 -2.70
C GLY A 177 2.49 12.40 -1.82
N VAL A 178 2.58 13.58 -2.42
CA VAL A 178 2.35 14.84 -1.69
C VAL A 178 0.89 15.03 -1.35
N ASP A 179 -0.01 14.61 -2.26
CA ASP A 179 -1.43 14.89 -2.20
C ASP A 179 -2.33 13.75 -2.73
N ALA A 180 -1.74 12.65 -3.20
CA ALA A 180 -2.52 11.55 -3.78
C ALA A 180 -3.45 10.90 -2.75
N LEU A 181 -2.95 10.64 -1.54
CA LEU A 181 -3.75 10.37 -0.35
C LEU A 181 -3.07 10.98 0.86
N ARG A 182 -3.76 11.84 1.56
CA ARG A 182 -3.29 12.49 2.76
C ARG A 182 -4.27 12.28 3.90
N VAL A 183 -3.83 11.58 4.93
CA VAL A 183 -4.61 11.37 6.15
C VAL A 183 -4.02 12.27 7.25
N PRO A 184 -4.58 13.48 7.46
CA PRO A 184 -4.12 14.36 8.52
C PRO A 184 -4.58 13.78 9.85
N LEU A 185 -3.65 13.17 10.55
CA LEU A 185 -3.84 12.86 11.97
C LEU A 185 -3.43 14.12 12.73
N GLY A 186 -4.27 14.53 13.68
CA GLY A 186 -4.07 15.78 14.41
C GLY A 186 -2.67 15.86 15.02
N CYS A 187 -1.92 16.87 14.62
CA CYS A 187 -0.67 17.26 15.23
C CYS A 187 -0.86 18.67 15.75
N ALA A 188 -0.85 18.86 17.06
CA ALA A 188 -0.63 20.17 17.62
C ALA A 188 0.85 20.47 17.40
N PRO A 189 1.24 21.49 16.60
CA PRO A 189 2.63 21.84 16.46
C PRO A 189 3.17 22.21 17.86
N PRO A 190 4.29 21.65 18.28
CA PRO A 190 4.93 22.13 19.49
C PRO A 190 5.26 23.60 19.27
N ASN A 191 4.68 24.48 20.09
CA ASN A 191 4.99 25.91 20.16
C ASN A 191 4.59 26.77 18.93
N GLY A 192 3.54 26.49 18.22
CA GLY A 192 3.00 27.38 17.18
C GLY A 192 3.93 27.61 15.98
N SER A 193 4.91 26.76 15.76
CA SER A 193 5.76 26.81 14.58
C SER A 193 5.06 26.15 13.41
N SER A 194 4.80 26.93 12.35
CA SER A 194 4.43 26.37 11.06
C SER A 194 5.65 25.66 10.48
N TYR A 195 5.51 24.38 10.12
CA TYR A 195 6.53 23.69 9.33
C TYR A 195 6.57 24.30 7.92
N ALA A 196 7.39 25.32 7.75
CA ALA A 196 7.75 25.86 6.45
C ALA A 196 8.89 25.01 5.88
N GLY A 197 8.53 23.96 5.16
CA GLY A 197 9.49 23.15 4.43
C GLY A 197 8.91 22.75 3.08
N VAL A 198 9.50 23.32 2.03
CA VAL A 198 9.22 23.05 0.62
C VAL A 198 7.91 23.64 0.08
N GLY A 199 7.93 24.94 -0.22
CA GLY A 199 7.23 25.54 -1.37
C GLY A 199 5.71 25.54 -1.39
N GLY A 200 5.03 25.22 -0.33
CA GLY A 200 3.59 25.35 -0.17
C GLY A 200 3.28 25.49 1.31
N THR A 201 2.40 26.38 1.66
CA THR A 201 1.68 26.29 2.92
C THR A 201 0.99 24.93 2.91
N PHE A 202 1.65 23.91 3.48
CA PHE A 202 0.93 22.78 3.99
C PHE A 202 0.02 23.36 5.06
N ASP A 203 -1.21 23.59 4.71
CA ASP A 203 -2.27 23.62 5.67
C ASP A 203 -2.32 22.19 6.24
N LEU A 204 -1.41 21.97 7.17
CA LEU A 204 -1.46 20.85 8.08
C LEU A 204 -2.72 21.14 8.85
N GLY A 205 -3.89 20.74 8.30
CA GLY A 205 -5.13 20.98 8.96
C GLY A 205 -4.86 21.00 10.46
N VAL A 206 -4.50 22.17 10.98
CA VAL A 206 -4.41 22.45 12.41
C VAL A 206 -5.85 22.44 12.82
N GLU A 207 -6.34 21.30 12.67
CA GLU A 207 -7.57 20.98 13.20
C GLU A 207 -7.33 20.88 14.64
N ASN A 208 -7.55 22.04 15.15
CA ASN A 208 -8.10 22.23 16.44
C ASN A 208 -8.07 20.96 17.28
N ALA A 209 -7.89 21.09 18.53
CA ALA A 209 -7.98 20.01 19.52
C ALA A 209 -9.28 19.18 19.44
N ALA A 210 -10.22 19.53 18.55
CA ALA A 210 -11.45 18.82 18.26
C ALA A 210 -11.34 17.84 17.06
N GLY A 211 -10.17 17.79 16.40
CA GLY A 211 -9.88 16.77 15.41
C GLY A 211 -10.79 16.77 14.21
N SER A 212 -10.70 17.77 13.32
CA SER A 212 -11.21 17.56 11.99
C SER A 212 -10.42 16.43 11.35
N ARG A 213 -11.16 15.47 10.92
CA ARG A 213 -10.66 14.24 10.31
C ARG A 213 -10.83 14.34 8.80
N VAL A 214 -10.36 15.45 8.22
CA VAL A 214 -10.48 15.68 6.78
C VAL A 214 -9.37 14.94 6.06
N VAL A 215 -9.70 13.85 5.41
CA VAL A 215 -8.80 13.15 4.49
C VAL A 215 -8.88 13.82 3.12
N LYS A 216 -7.72 13.91 2.45
CA LYS A 216 -7.61 14.55 1.12
C LYS A 216 -7.05 13.56 0.12
N SER A 217 -7.55 13.64 -1.14
CA SER A 217 -7.03 12.85 -2.25
C SER A 217 -7.07 13.64 -3.54
N ARG A 218 -5.93 13.66 -4.24
CA ARG A 218 -5.79 14.20 -5.58
C ARG A 218 -4.89 13.29 -6.40
N LEU A 219 -5.51 12.48 -7.24
CA LEU A 219 -4.80 11.59 -8.17
C LEU A 219 -4.33 12.35 -9.42
N GLY A 220 -3.43 11.73 -10.20
CA GLY A 220 -2.93 12.26 -11.48
C GLY A 220 -1.57 12.95 -11.40
N THR A 221 -0.97 13.14 -10.21
CA THR A 221 0.35 13.76 -10.06
C THR A 221 1.44 12.75 -9.68
N HIS A 222 1.28 12.04 -8.58
CA HIS A 222 2.22 11.01 -8.08
C HIS A 222 1.67 9.60 -8.27
N TYR A 223 0.39 9.49 -8.37
CA TYR A 223 -0.37 8.27 -8.62
C TYR A 223 -1.28 8.47 -9.82
N GLU A 224 -1.56 7.40 -10.55
CA GLU A 224 -2.44 7.43 -11.72
C GLU A 224 -3.81 8.01 -11.37
N GLY A 225 -4.38 8.78 -12.30
CA GLY A 225 -5.79 9.16 -12.21
C GLY A 225 -6.67 7.98 -12.60
N PHE A 226 -7.89 7.92 -12.09
CA PHE A 226 -8.89 6.99 -12.61
C PHE A 226 -9.47 7.50 -13.93
N ASP A 227 -9.84 6.58 -14.84
CA ASP A 227 -10.33 6.92 -16.19
C ASP A 227 -11.60 7.78 -16.17
N ASP A 228 -12.40 7.66 -15.12
CA ASP A 228 -13.62 8.45 -14.92
C ASP A 228 -13.35 9.84 -14.31
N GLY A 229 -12.10 10.20 -14.06
CA GLY A 229 -11.70 11.44 -13.42
C GLY A 229 -12.08 11.54 -11.93
N GLU A 230 -12.53 10.45 -11.33
CA GLU A 230 -12.84 10.38 -9.90
C GLU A 230 -11.58 10.24 -9.04
N GLY A 231 -11.69 10.66 -7.78
CA GLY A 231 -10.69 10.41 -6.76
C GLY A 231 -10.96 9.11 -6.00
N LEU A 232 -10.28 8.92 -4.87
CA LEU A 232 -10.48 7.77 -3.98
C LEU A 232 -11.83 7.83 -3.24
N PHE A 233 -12.47 8.98 -3.20
CA PHE A 233 -13.74 9.19 -2.51
C PHE A 233 -14.91 9.24 -3.48
N THR A 234 -16.12 9.32 -2.98
CA THR A 234 -17.30 9.42 -3.83
C THR A 234 -17.35 10.78 -4.57
N LYS A 235 -17.99 10.82 -5.73
CA LYS A 235 -18.23 12.09 -6.46
C LYS A 235 -18.82 13.21 -5.59
N LYS A 236 -19.63 12.84 -4.60
CA LYS A 236 -20.26 13.79 -3.69
C LYS A 236 -19.31 14.38 -2.64
N GLU A 237 -18.18 13.70 -2.38
CA GLU A 237 -17.15 14.15 -1.44
C GLU A 237 -16.07 14.97 -2.17
N GLY A 238 -15.83 14.67 -3.43
CA GLY A 238 -14.77 15.32 -4.21
C GLY A 238 -13.37 14.97 -3.69
N ALA A 239 -12.49 15.95 -3.58
CA ALA A 239 -11.11 15.78 -3.16
C ALA A 239 -10.91 15.75 -1.63
N GLU A 240 -11.93 16.07 -0.85
CA GLU A 240 -11.86 16.12 0.62
C GLU A 240 -13.07 15.41 1.22
N ALA A 241 -12.81 14.63 2.26
CA ALA A 241 -13.85 13.86 2.96
C ALA A 241 -13.58 13.80 4.46
N GLU A 242 -14.64 13.58 5.24
CA GLU A 242 -14.49 13.34 6.67
C GLU A 242 -14.18 11.86 6.94
N LEU A 243 -13.04 11.59 7.55
CA LEU A 243 -12.60 10.26 7.95
C LEU A 243 -13.32 9.81 9.21
N VAL A 244 -13.88 8.60 9.21
CA VAL A 244 -14.54 8.00 10.38
C VAL A 244 -13.86 6.72 10.86
N GLU A 245 -13.05 6.09 10.02
CA GLU A 245 -12.30 4.88 10.35
C GLU A 245 -10.93 4.93 9.67
N LEU A 246 -9.90 4.54 10.39
CA LEU A 246 -8.55 4.37 9.87
C LEU A 246 -7.90 3.20 10.58
N LEU A 247 -7.50 2.20 9.82
CA LEU A 247 -6.72 1.05 10.26
C LEU A 247 -5.41 0.98 9.48
N VAL A 248 -4.38 0.46 10.11
CA VAL A 248 -3.14 0.07 9.44
C VAL A 248 -2.86 -1.38 9.76
N LEU A 249 -2.65 -2.16 8.72
CA LEU A 249 -2.35 -3.59 8.79
C LEU A 249 -0.89 -3.81 8.42
N SER A 250 -0.20 -4.68 9.17
CA SER A 250 1.14 -5.14 8.82
C SER A 250 1.30 -6.62 9.15
N ALA A 251 2.44 -7.18 8.76
CA ALA A 251 2.81 -8.56 9.11
C ALA A 251 3.93 -8.54 10.15
N PRO A 252 3.73 -9.08 11.37
CA PRO A 252 4.77 -9.11 12.40
C PRO A 252 6.07 -9.76 11.95
N SER A 253 5.99 -10.72 11.02
CA SER A 253 7.16 -11.39 10.44
C SER A 253 8.04 -10.49 9.58
N LEU A 254 7.58 -9.29 9.22
CA LEU A 254 8.31 -8.31 8.42
C LEU A 254 8.76 -7.08 9.23
N ARG A 255 8.49 -7.04 10.52
CA ARG A 255 9.01 -5.98 11.39
C ARG A 255 10.53 -5.99 11.35
N ARG A 256 11.12 -4.81 11.19
CA ARG A 256 12.57 -4.64 11.30
C ARG A 256 12.93 -4.37 12.75
N SER A 257 13.97 -5.04 13.23
CA SER A 257 14.60 -4.68 14.50
C SER A 257 15.24 -3.29 14.37
N ALA A 258 15.21 -2.51 15.43
CA ALA A 258 15.92 -1.23 15.49
C ALA A 258 17.44 -1.37 15.26
N ASP A 259 17.97 -2.58 15.42
CA ASP A 259 19.40 -2.92 15.20
C ASP A 259 19.74 -3.24 13.74
N ASP A 260 18.76 -3.38 12.86
CA ASP A 260 18.98 -3.66 11.43
C ASP A 260 19.31 -2.37 10.65
N GLY A 261 20.37 -1.69 11.07
CA GLY A 261 21.07 -0.57 10.45
C GLY A 261 20.36 0.12 9.28
N LEU A 262 19.53 1.10 9.55
CA LEU A 262 18.89 1.98 8.57
C LEU A 262 19.84 3.07 8.06
N TYR A 263 21.00 2.69 7.56
CA TYR A 263 21.85 3.59 6.79
C TYR A 263 22.32 2.88 5.54
N VAL A 264 21.51 2.99 4.49
CA VAL A 264 22.00 2.84 3.12
C VAL A 264 21.99 4.24 2.54
N SER A 265 23.20 4.76 2.42
CA SER A 265 23.58 6.01 1.76
C SER A 265 23.05 6.13 0.33
#